data_f1ee46b89c4b2348c256ded3c4700916
#
_entry.id   f1ee46b89c4b2348c256ded3c4700916
#
_cell.length_a   1.000
_cell.length_b   1.000
_cell.length_c   1.000
_cell.angle_alpha   90.00
_cell.angle_beta   90.00
_cell.angle_gamma   90.00
#
_symmetry.space_group_name_H-M   'P 1'
#
loop_
_entity.id
_entity.type
_entity.pdbx_description
1 polymer ?
#
loop_
_entity_poly.entity_id
_entity_poly.type
_entity_poly.pdbx_seq_one_letter_code
_entity_poly.pdbx_strand_id
1 'polypeptide(L)'
;MRLIMEQLSLFKAPLKNYLVDKFSADNLCDESERQKLEKKYAQFLEVTEKFNRQSVSYQLSKKDVLHSWLKYKEGFSSYLVNILLDEMGAVAGDWVMDPFMGSGTTALVCQMRGIKSIGYDVMPISEVSIKAKSAVMRYDANEIRRLIEDVKNLTVPADYHKSTPYITITRDAYPQENERFLAYIHDWNEQSVYSPEAKNLLTLCIINSLERCSYTTKSGQYLGWDCRSKKVLEANKVRASKGQKLLPEKYVRTKILNSKTTILDELTHVLVDIELIQKNAIDIVRAELDFIPRSALYELPLVEKDRLKGVITSPPYCNRYDYTRTYALELVYLGLGENEIKKMRQGLLSCTVESKSKIDDLKDFYSSIGQSERFDCIYTTIRENKVFSEVMAALVKRKDNGDLNNNGIIRMVEGYFTELAFIYAELYRVCKPGAMVAFVNDNVRYGGEVIPVDFLSSSFAEQFGFKIKTIYALKQQKGNSSQQMAKFGRVALRKGITVWTKE
;
A
#
# COMPACT_ATOMS: atom_id res chain seq x y z
N MET A 1 -16.99 32.54 25.14
CA MET A 1 -16.83 31.87 23.82
C MET A 1 -15.70 32.46 22.96
N ARG A 2 -15.60 33.81 22.79
CA ARG A 2 -14.50 34.43 22.02
C ARG A 2 -13.11 34.19 22.64
N LEU A 3 -12.95 34.30 23.96
CA LEU A 3 -11.67 34.01 24.65
C LEU A 3 -11.23 32.53 24.57
N ILE A 4 -12.17 31.57 24.51
CA ILE A 4 -11.86 30.15 24.36
C ILE A 4 -11.42 29.88 22.93
N MET A 5 -11.98 30.55 21.94
CA MET A 5 -11.58 30.45 20.53
C MET A 5 -10.21 31.07 20.30
N GLU A 6 -9.85 32.15 20.97
CA GLU A 6 -8.50 32.74 20.90
C GLU A 6 -7.45 31.88 21.63
N GLN A 7 -7.78 31.26 22.76
CA GLN A 7 -6.87 30.31 23.42
C GLN A 7 -6.62 29.03 22.60
N LEU A 8 -7.63 28.53 21.87
CA LEU A 8 -7.46 27.39 20.94
C LEU A 8 -6.60 27.75 19.71
N SER A 9 -6.51 29.03 19.33
CA SER A 9 -5.65 29.48 18.23
C SER A 9 -4.16 29.53 18.61
N LEU A 10 -3.84 29.66 19.89
CA LEU A 10 -2.47 29.71 20.42
C LEU A 10 -1.75 28.38 20.44
N PHE A 11 -2.46 27.25 20.27
CA PHE A 11 -1.88 25.89 20.25
C PHE A 11 -1.78 25.26 18.85
N LYS A 12 -2.23 25.94 17.78
CA LYS A 12 -1.98 25.46 16.41
C LYS A 12 -0.49 25.65 16.10
N ALA A 13 0.21 24.55 15.82
CA ALA A 13 1.57 24.63 15.30
C ALA A 13 1.59 25.60 14.11
N PRO A 14 2.55 26.54 14.05
CA PRO A 14 2.53 27.57 13.00
C PRO A 14 2.55 26.89 11.64
N LEU A 15 1.54 27.17 10.83
CA LEU A 15 1.33 26.61 9.48
C LEU A 15 2.60 26.73 8.61
N LYS A 16 3.37 27.78 8.83
CA LYS A 16 4.64 28.07 8.16
C LYS A 16 5.61 26.88 8.19
N ASN A 17 5.61 26.08 9.25
CA ASN A 17 6.52 24.91 9.35
C ASN A 17 6.14 23.75 8.43
N TYR A 18 4.97 23.78 7.82
CA TYR A 18 4.45 22.74 6.93
C TYR A 18 4.42 23.18 5.47
N LEU A 19 4.67 24.43 5.19
CA LEU A 19 4.83 24.97 3.84
C LEU A 19 6.24 24.72 3.35
N VAL A 20 6.37 24.49 2.03
CA VAL A 20 7.66 24.32 1.37
C VAL A 20 8.12 25.67 0.83
N ASP A 21 9.09 26.27 1.50
CA ASP A 21 9.66 27.57 1.08
C ASP A 21 10.53 27.42 -0.17
N LYS A 22 11.21 26.25 -0.32
CA LYS A 22 12.14 25.99 -1.42
C LYS A 22 11.99 24.57 -1.91
N PHE A 23 11.63 24.38 -3.18
CA PHE A 23 11.44 23.07 -3.81
C PHE A 23 12.73 22.52 -4.41
N SER A 24 13.63 23.38 -4.87
CA SER A 24 14.95 23.01 -5.38
C SER A 24 16.02 23.24 -4.33
N ALA A 25 16.95 22.30 -4.17
CA ALA A 25 18.01 22.38 -3.15
C ALA A 25 19.00 23.52 -3.40
N ASP A 26 19.10 23.95 -4.64
CA ASP A 26 19.96 25.02 -5.13
C ASP A 26 19.21 25.81 -6.21
N ASN A 27 19.88 26.71 -6.93
CA ASN A 27 19.28 27.52 -7.98
C ASN A 27 19.35 26.83 -9.37
N LEU A 28 19.58 25.53 -9.44
CA LEU A 28 19.73 24.81 -10.70
C LEU A 28 18.42 24.75 -11.49
N CYS A 29 17.29 24.43 -10.81
CA CYS A 29 16.00 24.20 -11.46
C CYS A 29 15.01 25.31 -11.17
N ASP A 30 14.11 25.57 -12.12
CA ASP A 30 12.94 26.40 -11.90
C ASP A 30 11.99 25.72 -10.91
N GLU A 31 11.37 26.51 -10.04
CA GLU A 31 10.41 26.06 -9.02
C GLU A 31 9.19 26.99 -8.94
N SER A 32 9.03 27.86 -9.92
CA SER A 32 8.04 28.94 -9.90
C SER A 32 6.60 28.42 -9.90
N GLU A 33 6.31 27.37 -10.65
CA GLU A 33 4.96 26.77 -10.69
C GLU A 33 4.67 25.98 -9.40
N ARG A 34 5.64 25.26 -8.83
CA ARG A 34 5.50 24.60 -7.52
C ARG A 34 5.29 25.63 -6.40
N GLN A 35 5.97 26.78 -6.43
CA GLN A 35 5.76 27.88 -5.48
C GLN A 35 4.37 28.52 -5.62
N LYS A 36 3.88 28.72 -6.85
CA LYS A 36 2.50 29.18 -7.08
C LYS A 36 1.47 28.20 -6.54
N LEU A 37 1.71 26.89 -6.77
CA LEU A 37 0.86 25.82 -6.28
C LEU A 37 0.81 25.80 -4.75
N GLU A 38 1.98 25.91 -4.09
CA GLU A 38 2.09 25.98 -2.63
C GLU A 38 1.28 27.15 -2.06
N LYS A 39 1.41 28.33 -2.64
CA LYS A 39 0.64 29.52 -2.24
C LYS A 39 -0.87 29.33 -2.46
N LYS A 40 -1.26 28.71 -3.59
CA LYS A 40 -2.68 28.45 -3.91
C LYS A 40 -3.33 27.54 -2.87
N TYR A 41 -2.67 26.45 -2.49
CA TYR A 41 -3.27 25.42 -1.62
C TYR A 41 -2.97 25.60 -0.13
N ALA A 42 -2.10 26.54 0.25
CA ALA A 42 -1.81 26.84 1.67
C ALA A 42 -3.07 27.12 2.50
N GLN A 43 -4.09 27.74 1.91
CA GLN A 43 -5.37 28.03 2.57
C GLN A 43 -6.19 26.80 2.94
N PHE A 44 -5.97 25.66 2.25
CA PHE A 44 -6.65 24.39 2.53
C PHE A 44 -5.85 23.49 3.48
N LEU A 45 -4.62 23.91 3.84
CA LEU A 45 -3.75 23.11 4.68
C LEU A 45 -4.18 23.21 6.14
N GLU A 46 -4.47 22.07 6.76
CA GLU A 46 -4.83 21.94 8.17
C GLU A 46 -3.83 21.02 8.88
N VAL A 47 -3.10 21.56 9.85
CA VAL A 47 -2.26 20.74 10.73
C VAL A 47 -3.16 20.06 11.74
N THR A 48 -3.29 18.75 11.63
CA THR A 48 -4.30 18.01 12.38
C THR A 48 -3.73 17.22 13.56
N GLU A 49 -4.54 17.07 14.59
CA GLU A 49 -4.36 16.10 15.68
C GLU A 49 -5.28 14.88 15.54
N LYS A 50 -6.29 14.96 14.65
CA LYS A 50 -7.22 13.85 14.37
C LYS A 50 -6.48 12.62 13.86
N PHE A 51 -5.44 12.86 13.06
CA PHE A 51 -4.61 11.81 12.44
C PHE A 51 -3.15 11.97 12.88
N ASN A 52 -2.47 10.87 13.09
CA ASN A 52 -1.07 10.82 13.41
C ASN A 52 -0.36 9.72 12.60
N ARG A 53 0.96 9.58 12.76
CA ARG A 53 1.73 8.57 12.05
C ARG A 53 1.25 7.14 12.29
N GLN A 54 0.68 6.86 13.44
CA GLN A 54 0.18 5.51 13.76
C GLN A 54 -1.14 5.23 13.03
N SER A 55 -2.05 6.21 12.95
CA SER A 55 -3.35 6.06 12.27
C SER A 55 -3.22 5.91 10.75
N VAL A 56 -2.24 6.61 10.13
CA VAL A 56 -1.97 6.52 8.68
C VAL A 56 -0.95 5.42 8.32
N SER A 57 -0.72 4.49 9.22
CA SER A 57 0.15 3.34 9.03
C SER A 57 -0.42 2.10 9.73
N TYR A 58 0.16 0.95 9.43
CA TYR A 58 -0.20 -0.33 10.05
C TYR A 58 -0.04 -0.40 11.59
N GLN A 59 0.54 0.61 12.24
CA GLN A 59 0.91 0.49 13.66
C GLN A 59 -0.26 0.26 14.61
N LEU A 60 -1.41 0.90 14.40
CA LEU A 60 -2.62 0.65 15.19
C LEU A 60 -3.23 -0.71 14.84
N SER A 61 -3.22 -1.09 13.58
CA SER A 61 -3.79 -2.36 13.10
C SER A 61 -3.13 -3.61 13.69
N LYS A 62 -1.94 -3.50 14.28
CA LYS A 62 -1.24 -4.64 14.91
C LYS A 62 -2.00 -5.30 16.07
N LYS A 63 -2.90 -4.56 16.71
CA LYS A 63 -3.69 -5.00 17.86
C LYS A 63 -5.19 -4.95 17.61
N ASP A 64 -5.59 -4.48 16.43
CA ASP A 64 -7.00 -4.41 16.05
C ASP A 64 -7.50 -5.79 15.67
N VAL A 65 -8.61 -6.17 16.27
CA VAL A 65 -9.34 -7.39 15.92
C VAL A 65 -9.59 -7.41 14.41
N LEU A 66 -9.41 -8.54 13.76
CA LEU A 66 -9.53 -8.74 12.33
C LEU A 66 -8.42 -8.06 11.49
N HIS A 67 -8.07 -6.80 11.79
CA HIS A 67 -7.05 -6.06 11.03
C HIS A 67 -5.62 -6.57 11.29
N SER A 68 -5.36 -7.15 12.45
CA SER A 68 -4.08 -7.77 12.85
C SER A 68 -3.76 -9.07 12.11
N TRP A 69 -4.73 -9.73 11.46
CA TRP A 69 -4.57 -11.04 10.81
C TRP A 69 -3.54 -11.07 9.67
N LEU A 70 -3.22 -9.92 9.09
CA LEU A 70 -2.13 -9.78 8.13
C LEU A 70 -1.27 -8.55 8.46
N LYS A 71 0.03 -8.75 8.61
CA LYS A 71 1.01 -7.67 8.75
C LYS A 71 1.27 -7.02 7.38
N TYR A 72 0.41 -6.08 7.01
CA TYR A 72 0.55 -5.29 5.77
C TYR A 72 1.05 -3.89 6.10
N LYS A 73 2.34 -3.63 5.86
CA LYS A 73 3.03 -2.42 6.39
C LYS A 73 2.59 -1.11 5.73
N GLU A 74 2.05 -1.19 4.54
CA GLU A 74 1.67 -0.06 3.69
C GLU A 74 0.20 0.36 3.90
N GLY A 75 -0.53 -0.36 4.77
CA GLY A 75 -1.91 -0.04 5.12
C GLY A 75 -2.04 1.08 6.16
N PHE A 76 -3.22 1.61 6.29
CA PHE A 76 -3.66 2.53 7.35
C PHE A 76 -4.60 1.81 8.32
N SER A 77 -4.96 2.47 9.44
CA SER A 77 -5.77 1.87 10.50
C SER A 77 -7.27 1.98 10.25
N SER A 78 -8.04 1.10 10.90
CA SER A 78 -9.50 1.16 11.00
C SER A 78 -9.98 2.49 11.61
N TYR A 79 -9.23 3.03 12.57
CA TYR A 79 -9.49 4.33 13.20
C TYR A 79 -9.57 5.47 12.16
N LEU A 80 -8.60 5.53 11.22
CA LEU A 80 -8.59 6.53 10.16
C LEU A 80 -9.83 6.40 9.27
N VAL A 81 -10.17 5.18 8.88
CA VAL A 81 -11.32 4.92 8.00
C VAL A 81 -12.61 5.35 8.68
N ASN A 82 -12.81 5.03 9.96
CA ASN A 82 -14.00 5.42 10.71
C ASN A 82 -14.18 6.94 10.72
N ILE A 83 -13.14 7.72 11.05
CA ILE A 83 -13.22 9.18 11.02
C ILE A 83 -13.57 9.72 9.64
N LEU A 84 -12.95 9.19 8.58
CA LEU A 84 -13.22 9.65 7.21
C LEU A 84 -14.63 9.27 6.75
N LEU A 85 -15.17 8.12 7.14
CA LEU A 85 -16.56 7.74 6.86
C LEU A 85 -17.55 8.67 7.59
N ASP A 86 -17.24 9.07 8.83
CA ASP A 86 -18.06 10.04 9.57
C ASP A 86 -18.02 11.42 8.91
N GLU A 87 -16.84 11.90 8.50
CA GLU A 87 -16.69 13.17 7.76
C GLU A 87 -17.38 13.16 6.38
N MET A 88 -17.44 11.99 5.76
CA MET A 88 -18.16 11.74 4.49
C MET A 88 -19.68 11.70 4.69
N GLY A 89 -20.15 11.47 5.92
CA GLY A 89 -21.56 11.21 6.20
C GLY A 89 -22.07 9.94 5.52
N ALA A 90 -21.22 8.92 5.42
CA ALA A 90 -21.59 7.64 4.81
C ALA A 90 -22.47 6.83 5.77
N VAL A 91 -23.54 6.28 5.24
CA VAL A 91 -24.55 5.50 5.99
C VAL A 91 -24.73 4.13 5.37
N ALA A 92 -25.40 3.23 6.08
CA ALA A 92 -25.72 1.89 5.60
C ALA A 92 -26.41 1.96 4.22
N GLY A 93 -25.93 1.13 3.28
CA GLY A 93 -26.40 1.09 1.90
C GLY A 93 -25.66 2.00 0.91
N ASP A 94 -24.90 2.99 1.38
CA ASP A 94 -24.00 3.77 0.51
C ASP A 94 -22.88 2.91 -0.06
N TRP A 95 -22.31 3.33 -1.20
CA TRP A 95 -21.14 2.72 -1.81
C TRP A 95 -19.87 3.55 -1.54
N VAL A 96 -18.86 2.93 -0.97
CA VAL A 96 -17.51 3.50 -0.77
C VAL A 96 -16.49 2.66 -1.50
N MET A 97 -15.52 3.30 -2.13
CA MET A 97 -14.47 2.63 -2.92
C MET A 97 -13.09 2.77 -2.30
N ASP A 98 -12.27 1.73 -2.49
CA ASP A 98 -10.82 1.78 -2.30
C ASP A 98 -10.13 1.21 -3.55
N PRO A 99 -9.62 2.05 -4.47
CA PRO A 99 -8.96 1.59 -5.69
C PRO A 99 -7.58 0.94 -5.46
N PHE A 100 -7.07 0.93 -4.22
CA PHE A 100 -5.81 0.29 -3.82
C PHE A 100 -6.00 -0.42 -2.48
N MET A 101 -6.84 -1.44 -2.48
CA MET A 101 -7.46 -2.02 -1.27
C MET A 101 -6.45 -2.65 -0.28
N GLY A 102 -5.31 -3.13 -0.75
CA GLY A 102 -4.25 -3.72 0.11
C GLY A 102 -4.80 -4.83 1.00
N SER A 103 -4.68 -4.67 2.31
CA SER A 103 -5.19 -5.68 3.27
C SER A 103 -6.70 -5.61 3.53
N GLY A 104 -7.43 -4.70 2.87
CA GLY A 104 -8.89 -4.60 2.93
C GLY A 104 -9.43 -3.73 4.06
N THR A 105 -8.64 -2.83 4.67
CA THR A 105 -9.08 -2.06 5.84
C THR A 105 -10.32 -1.23 5.58
N THR A 106 -10.37 -0.48 4.46
CA THR A 106 -11.55 0.34 4.08
C THR A 106 -12.80 -0.53 3.94
N ALA A 107 -12.70 -1.63 3.19
CA ALA A 107 -13.82 -2.52 2.92
C ALA A 107 -14.37 -3.18 4.19
N LEU A 108 -13.48 -3.64 5.07
CA LEU A 108 -13.89 -4.30 6.32
C LEU A 108 -14.57 -3.35 7.28
N VAL A 109 -14.08 -2.11 7.43
CA VAL A 109 -14.75 -1.08 8.24
C VAL A 109 -16.12 -0.73 7.63
N CYS A 110 -16.21 -0.59 6.31
CA CYS A 110 -17.48 -0.39 5.62
C CYS A 110 -18.46 -1.54 5.90
N GLN A 111 -18.02 -2.79 5.76
CA GLN A 111 -18.84 -3.98 6.00
C GLN A 111 -19.41 -4.00 7.43
N MET A 112 -18.57 -3.67 8.44
CA MET A 112 -19.00 -3.60 9.84
C MET A 112 -20.01 -2.48 10.12
N ARG A 113 -20.10 -1.48 9.25
CA ARG A 113 -21.03 -0.33 9.35
C ARG A 113 -22.24 -0.46 8.42
N GLY A 114 -22.40 -1.59 7.75
CA GLY A 114 -23.48 -1.78 6.76
C GLY A 114 -23.33 -0.97 5.47
N ILE A 115 -22.12 -0.41 5.24
CA ILE A 115 -21.76 0.36 4.05
C ILE A 115 -21.24 -0.60 2.99
N LYS A 116 -21.77 -0.52 1.77
CA LYS A 116 -21.30 -1.32 0.64
C LYS A 116 -19.94 -0.84 0.18
N SER A 117 -19.07 -1.75 -0.24
CA SER A 117 -17.74 -1.39 -0.69
C SER A 117 -17.34 -2.08 -1.98
N ILE A 118 -16.57 -1.38 -2.80
CA ILE A 118 -15.93 -1.92 -3.99
C ILE A 118 -14.46 -1.55 -3.96
N GLY A 119 -13.56 -2.46 -4.37
CA GLY A 119 -12.16 -2.13 -4.45
C GLY A 119 -11.33 -3.08 -5.27
N TYR A 120 -10.14 -2.62 -5.56
CA TYR A 120 -9.20 -3.25 -6.48
C TYR A 120 -7.86 -3.48 -5.82
N ASP A 121 -7.23 -4.57 -6.15
CA ASP A 121 -5.82 -4.80 -5.88
C ASP A 121 -5.28 -5.88 -6.83
N VAL A 122 -4.03 -5.76 -7.24
CA VAL A 122 -3.39 -6.74 -8.13
C VAL A 122 -2.56 -7.78 -7.38
N MET A 123 -2.39 -7.60 -6.06
CA MET A 123 -1.58 -8.49 -5.24
C MET A 123 -2.40 -9.68 -4.74
N PRO A 124 -2.04 -10.95 -5.03
CA PRO A 124 -2.77 -12.12 -4.50
C PRO A 124 -2.86 -12.19 -2.97
N ILE A 125 -1.90 -11.57 -2.29
CA ILE A 125 -1.92 -11.44 -0.82
C ILE A 125 -3.14 -10.65 -0.36
N SER A 126 -3.52 -9.60 -1.10
CA SER A 126 -4.70 -8.80 -0.83
C SER A 126 -5.97 -9.64 -0.97
N GLU A 127 -6.04 -10.47 -2.01
CA GLU A 127 -7.18 -11.38 -2.24
C GLU A 127 -7.34 -12.38 -1.09
N VAL A 128 -6.25 -13.06 -0.69
CA VAL A 128 -6.27 -14.00 0.45
C VAL A 128 -6.72 -13.29 1.73
N SER A 129 -6.17 -12.09 1.99
CA SER A 129 -6.50 -11.31 3.18
C SER A 129 -7.97 -10.89 3.22
N ILE A 130 -8.47 -10.32 2.14
CA ILE A 130 -9.84 -9.80 2.05
C ILE A 130 -10.85 -10.94 2.15
N LYS A 131 -10.64 -12.03 1.41
CA LYS A 131 -11.49 -13.22 1.47
C LYS A 131 -11.55 -13.83 2.87
N ALA A 132 -10.40 -13.96 3.54
CA ALA A 132 -10.36 -14.52 4.90
C ALA A 132 -11.08 -13.61 5.91
N LYS A 133 -10.77 -12.32 5.91
CA LYS A 133 -11.32 -11.38 6.89
C LYS A 133 -12.81 -11.12 6.68
N SER A 134 -13.25 -10.96 5.43
CA SER A 134 -14.67 -10.75 5.11
C SER A 134 -15.55 -11.96 5.41
N ALA A 135 -14.96 -13.14 5.56
CA ALA A 135 -15.64 -14.37 5.93
C ALA A 135 -15.90 -14.53 7.44
N VAL A 136 -15.47 -13.58 8.28
CA VAL A 136 -15.47 -13.73 9.75
C VAL A 136 -16.80 -14.22 10.34
N MET A 137 -17.93 -13.78 9.78
CA MET A 137 -19.27 -14.22 10.20
C MET A 137 -19.71 -15.57 9.65
N ARG A 138 -18.95 -16.18 8.72
CA ARG A 138 -19.27 -17.45 8.07
C ARG A 138 -18.46 -18.61 8.60
N TYR A 139 -17.41 -18.38 9.39
CA TYR A 139 -16.61 -19.46 9.97
C TYR A 139 -17.42 -20.27 10.97
N ASP A 140 -17.33 -21.61 10.89
CA ASP A 140 -17.65 -22.50 11.99
C ASP A 140 -16.45 -22.59 12.94
N ALA A 141 -16.58 -22.03 14.14
CA ALA A 141 -15.51 -22.05 15.14
C ALA A 141 -15.07 -23.48 15.50
N ASN A 142 -15.99 -24.47 15.43
CA ASN A 142 -15.63 -25.88 15.67
C ASN A 142 -14.81 -26.46 14.52
N GLU A 143 -15.08 -26.08 13.28
CA GLU A 143 -14.23 -26.45 12.14
C GLU A 143 -12.81 -25.90 12.32
N ILE A 144 -12.68 -24.64 12.74
CA ILE A 144 -11.36 -24.02 12.96
C ILE A 144 -10.63 -24.67 14.14
N ARG A 145 -11.33 -25.05 15.22
CA ARG A 145 -10.71 -25.83 16.32
C ARG A 145 -10.19 -27.18 15.84
N ARG A 146 -10.96 -27.89 14.99
CA ARG A 146 -10.49 -29.18 14.39
C ARG A 146 -9.27 -28.93 13.49
N LEU A 147 -9.29 -27.89 12.68
CA LEU A 147 -8.14 -27.51 11.84
C LEU A 147 -6.88 -27.26 12.68
N ILE A 148 -7.00 -26.53 13.79
CA ILE A 148 -5.88 -26.28 14.72
C ILE A 148 -5.34 -27.62 15.28
N GLU A 149 -6.21 -28.51 15.71
CA GLU A 149 -5.78 -29.79 16.27
C GLU A 149 -5.13 -30.69 15.22
N ASP A 150 -5.65 -30.71 13.99
CA ASP A 150 -5.04 -31.45 12.88
C ASP A 150 -3.66 -30.89 12.52
N VAL A 151 -3.52 -29.56 12.41
CA VAL A 151 -2.21 -28.91 12.17
C VAL A 151 -1.23 -29.19 13.31
N LYS A 152 -1.70 -29.24 14.56
CA LYS A 152 -0.88 -29.57 15.73
C LYS A 152 -0.35 -31.01 15.68
N ASN A 153 -1.15 -31.93 15.18
CA ASN A 153 -0.77 -33.34 15.05
C ASN A 153 -0.06 -33.66 13.73
N LEU A 154 -0.06 -32.69 12.78
CA LEU A 154 0.52 -32.90 11.46
C LEU A 154 2.03 -33.18 11.56
N THR A 155 2.48 -34.28 10.97
CA THR A 155 3.88 -34.69 10.91
C THR A 155 4.28 -34.84 9.44
N VAL A 156 5.41 -34.25 9.07
CA VAL A 156 5.95 -34.39 7.71
C VAL A 156 6.47 -35.80 7.50
N PRO A 157 5.93 -36.58 6.54
CA PRO A 157 6.39 -37.94 6.26
C PRO A 157 7.90 -37.98 5.96
N ALA A 158 8.56 -39.06 6.33
CA ALA A 158 10.01 -39.17 6.15
C ALA A 158 10.42 -39.14 4.67
N ASP A 159 9.57 -39.66 3.80
CA ASP A 159 9.72 -39.73 2.34
C ASP A 159 9.22 -38.46 1.60
N TYR A 160 8.75 -37.44 2.32
CA TYR A 160 8.36 -36.18 1.70
C TYR A 160 9.59 -35.32 1.40
N HIS A 161 9.89 -35.10 0.11
CA HIS A 161 11.09 -34.42 -0.37
C HIS A 161 10.83 -33.12 -1.14
N LYS A 162 9.58 -32.66 -1.22
CA LYS A 162 9.29 -31.38 -1.86
C LYS A 162 9.80 -30.20 -1.01
N SER A 163 10.21 -29.14 -1.67
CA SER A 163 10.55 -27.84 -1.07
C SER A 163 9.52 -26.79 -1.50
N THR A 164 9.49 -25.67 -0.78
CA THR A 164 8.69 -24.51 -1.20
C THR A 164 9.20 -23.99 -2.55
N PRO A 165 8.31 -23.49 -3.43
CA PRO A 165 8.75 -22.78 -4.61
C PRO A 165 9.67 -21.61 -4.23
N TYR A 166 10.57 -21.22 -5.11
CA TYR A 166 11.44 -20.06 -4.91
C TYR A 166 11.75 -19.33 -6.22
N ILE A 167 12.11 -18.08 -6.11
CA ILE A 167 12.71 -17.26 -7.15
C ILE A 167 14.12 -16.84 -6.72
N THR A 168 14.88 -16.21 -7.60
CA THR A 168 16.27 -15.84 -7.33
C THR A 168 16.45 -15.07 -6.01
N ILE A 169 15.52 -14.18 -5.66
CA ILE A 169 15.61 -13.37 -4.44
C ILE A 169 15.10 -14.07 -3.18
N THR A 170 14.40 -15.21 -3.28
CA THR A 170 13.87 -15.96 -2.12
C THR A 170 14.56 -17.31 -1.92
N ARG A 171 15.51 -17.68 -2.78
CA ARG A 171 16.25 -18.93 -2.64
C ARG A 171 16.95 -19.00 -1.28
N ASP A 172 16.89 -20.16 -0.62
CA ASP A 172 17.47 -20.42 0.70
C ASP A 172 16.91 -19.49 1.81
N ALA A 173 15.67 -19.03 1.67
CA ALA A 173 15.07 -18.12 2.64
C ALA A 173 14.76 -18.78 3.99
N TYR A 174 14.60 -20.08 4.04
CA TYR A 174 14.18 -20.79 5.25
C TYR A 174 15.22 -21.78 5.77
N PRO A 175 15.28 -22.04 7.11
CA PRO A 175 15.88 -23.24 7.62
C PRO A 175 15.20 -24.48 7.01
N GLN A 176 15.97 -25.55 6.77
CA GLN A 176 15.50 -26.76 6.09
C GLN A 176 14.23 -27.37 6.70
N GLU A 177 14.17 -27.42 8.04
CA GLU A 177 12.99 -27.93 8.75
C GLU A 177 11.74 -27.09 8.48
N ASN A 178 11.88 -25.75 8.53
CA ASN A 178 10.78 -24.84 8.24
C ASN A 178 10.33 -24.94 6.78
N GLU A 179 11.26 -25.00 5.85
CA GLU A 179 10.96 -25.12 4.42
C GLU A 179 10.17 -26.40 4.13
N ARG A 180 10.64 -27.52 4.68
CA ARG A 180 9.99 -28.81 4.51
C ARG A 180 8.57 -28.83 5.08
N PHE A 181 8.35 -28.26 6.27
CA PHE A 181 7.02 -28.14 6.85
C PHE A 181 6.12 -27.21 6.04
N LEU A 182 6.62 -26.06 5.59
CA LEU A 182 5.85 -25.11 4.78
C LEU A 182 5.41 -25.72 3.44
N ALA A 183 6.26 -26.51 2.80
CA ALA A 183 5.91 -27.23 1.57
C ALA A 183 4.84 -28.31 1.84
N TYR A 184 4.99 -29.06 2.94
CA TYR A 184 4.05 -30.12 3.26
C TYR A 184 2.67 -29.61 3.66
N ILE A 185 2.59 -28.55 4.51
CA ILE A 185 1.30 -27.98 4.92
C ILE A 185 0.57 -27.33 3.74
N HIS A 186 1.29 -26.83 2.73
CA HIS A 186 0.68 -26.35 1.49
C HIS A 186 -0.07 -27.48 0.77
N ASP A 187 0.62 -28.59 0.47
CA ASP A 187 0.02 -29.75 -0.20
C ASP A 187 -1.12 -30.36 0.64
N TRP A 188 -0.93 -30.43 1.96
CA TRP A 188 -1.96 -30.92 2.88
C TRP A 188 -3.21 -30.04 2.89
N ASN A 189 -3.05 -28.71 2.90
CA ASN A 189 -4.17 -27.77 2.86
C ASN A 189 -4.99 -27.92 1.58
N GLU A 190 -4.34 -28.02 0.43
CA GLU A 190 -5.01 -28.23 -0.87
C GLU A 190 -5.84 -29.52 -0.88
N GLN A 191 -5.33 -30.60 -0.30
CA GLN A 191 -5.97 -31.91 -0.28
C GLN A 191 -6.95 -32.10 0.89
N SER A 192 -6.95 -31.23 1.87
CA SER A 192 -7.78 -31.33 3.08
C SER A 192 -9.28 -31.23 2.74
N VAL A 193 -10.12 -31.77 3.63
CA VAL A 193 -11.58 -31.78 3.51
C VAL A 193 -12.25 -30.53 4.10
N TYR A 194 -11.46 -29.57 4.56
CA TYR A 194 -11.94 -28.33 5.15
C TYR A 194 -12.67 -27.43 4.13
N SER A 195 -13.55 -26.58 4.64
CA SER A 195 -14.25 -25.60 3.81
C SER A 195 -13.28 -24.68 3.06
N PRO A 196 -13.67 -24.12 1.90
CA PRO A 196 -12.85 -23.16 1.17
C PRO A 196 -12.44 -21.96 2.02
N GLU A 197 -13.32 -21.50 2.91
CA GLU A 197 -13.06 -20.43 3.87
C GLU A 197 -11.97 -20.82 4.87
N ALA A 198 -12.04 -22.01 5.47
CA ALA A 198 -11.02 -22.51 6.42
C ALA A 198 -9.66 -22.75 5.74
N LYS A 199 -9.63 -23.26 4.52
CA LYS A 199 -8.41 -23.40 3.70
C LYS A 199 -7.76 -22.04 3.41
N ASN A 200 -8.56 -21.05 3.03
CA ASN A 200 -8.06 -19.70 2.77
C ASN A 200 -7.57 -19.02 4.06
N LEU A 201 -8.24 -19.28 5.20
CA LEU A 201 -7.79 -18.80 6.50
C LEU A 201 -6.45 -19.38 6.90
N LEU A 202 -6.25 -20.70 6.72
CA LEU A 202 -4.97 -21.35 6.96
C LEU A 202 -3.89 -20.74 6.05
N THR A 203 -4.19 -20.52 4.77
CA THR A 203 -3.27 -19.85 3.83
C THR A 203 -2.89 -18.44 4.34
N LEU A 204 -3.84 -17.66 4.85
CA LEU A 204 -3.56 -16.35 5.46
C LEU A 204 -2.60 -16.46 6.65
N CYS A 205 -2.85 -17.41 7.56
CA CYS A 205 -2.00 -17.66 8.74
C CYS A 205 -0.58 -18.07 8.32
N ILE A 206 -0.47 -18.90 7.29
CA ILE A 206 0.85 -19.30 6.76
C ILE A 206 1.59 -18.10 6.20
N ILE A 207 1.00 -17.33 5.27
CA ILE A 207 1.69 -16.18 4.67
C ILE A 207 2.06 -15.11 5.70
N ASN A 208 1.24 -14.91 6.75
CA ASN A 208 1.57 -14.01 7.85
C ASN A 208 2.75 -14.53 8.71
N SER A 209 3.03 -15.83 8.67
CA SER A 209 4.11 -16.48 9.41
C SER A 209 5.46 -16.49 8.69
N LEU A 210 5.48 -16.41 7.34
CA LEU A 210 6.66 -16.67 6.51
C LEU A 210 7.86 -15.83 6.90
N GLU A 211 7.70 -14.52 7.10
CA GLU A 211 8.80 -13.62 7.49
C GLU A 211 9.45 -14.08 8.80
N ARG A 212 8.65 -14.51 9.80
CA ARG A 212 9.15 -14.91 11.14
C ARG A 212 9.89 -16.25 11.13
N CYS A 213 9.55 -17.11 10.18
CA CYS A 213 10.13 -18.44 9.99
C CYS A 213 11.31 -18.47 9.04
N SER A 214 11.71 -17.29 8.49
CA SER A 214 12.74 -17.16 7.47
C SER A 214 13.99 -16.42 7.95
N TYR A 215 15.07 -16.53 7.18
CA TYR A 215 16.27 -15.70 7.30
C TYR A 215 16.11 -14.29 6.75
N THR A 216 14.85 -13.88 6.42
CA THR A 216 14.62 -12.58 5.80
C THR A 216 13.84 -11.63 6.71
N THR A 217 14.00 -10.34 6.46
CA THR A 217 13.25 -9.28 7.14
C THR A 217 12.81 -8.25 6.10
N LYS A 218 11.53 -7.89 6.11
CA LYS A 218 11.02 -6.79 5.29
C LYS A 218 11.58 -5.47 5.82
N SER A 219 12.62 -4.95 5.17
CA SER A 219 13.31 -3.72 5.58
C SER A 219 13.33 -2.72 4.43
N GLY A 220 12.49 -1.69 4.53
CA GLY A 220 12.35 -0.70 3.46
C GLY A 220 11.93 -1.36 2.15
N GLN A 221 12.69 -1.12 1.09
CA GLN A 221 12.40 -1.58 -0.29
C GLN A 221 12.90 -3.00 -0.61
N TYR A 222 13.52 -3.70 0.36
CA TYR A 222 14.21 -4.97 0.09
C TYR A 222 13.93 -5.99 1.18
N LEU A 223 14.08 -7.28 0.81
CA LEU A 223 14.29 -8.32 1.79
C LEU A 223 15.70 -8.19 2.37
N GLY A 224 15.80 -7.80 3.63
CA GLY A 224 17.05 -7.86 4.38
C GLY A 224 17.36 -9.30 4.76
N TRP A 225 18.62 -9.72 4.69
CA TRP A 225 19.04 -11.08 4.97
C TRP A 225 19.80 -11.16 6.30
N ASP A 226 19.43 -12.11 7.13
CA ASP A 226 20.16 -12.51 8.33
C ASP A 226 21.53 -13.06 7.94
N CYS A 227 22.58 -12.68 8.67
CA CYS A 227 23.96 -13.10 8.39
C CYS A 227 24.19 -14.61 8.49
N ARG A 228 23.29 -15.34 9.16
CA ARG A 228 23.33 -16.81 9.28
C ARG A 228 22.79 -17.54 8.05
N SER A 229 22.14 -16.83 7.14
CA SER A 229 21.62 -17.44 5.92
C SER A 229 22.74 -17.96 5.03
N LYS A 230 22.51 -19.10 4.38
CA LYS A 230 23.43 -19.68 3.39
C LYS A 230 23.85 -18.65 2.35
N LYS A 231 22.91 -17.86 1.87
CA LYS A 231 23.14 -16.77 0.89
C LYS A 231 24.18 -15.75 1.36
N VAL A 232 24.10 -15.27 2.62
CA VAL A 232 25.05 -14.28 3.15
C VAL A 232 26.40 -14.95 3.44
N LEU A 233 26.41 -16.19 3.97
CA LEU A 233 27.62 -16.94 4.22
C LEU A 233 28.41 -17.20 2.93
N GLU A 234 27.77 -17.62 1.86
CA GLU A 234 28.40 -17.84 0.55
C GLU A 234 28.91 -16.53 -0.06
N ALA A 235 28.08 -15.47 -0.01
CA ALA A 235 28.52 -14.15 -0.47
C ALA A 235 29.77 -13.66 0.30
N ASN A 236 29.84 -13.88 1.61
CA ASN A 236 30.97 -13.51 2.44
C ASN A 236 32.23 -14.35 2.13
N LYS A 237 32.10 -15.65 1.81
CA LYS A 237 33.20 -16.47 1.32
C LYS A 237 33.81 -15.90 0.04
N VAL A 238 32.95 -15.56 -0.94
CA VAL A 238 33.41 -14.95 -2.21
C VAL A 238 34.06 -13.58 -1.99
N ARG A 239 33.53 -12.76 -1.08
CA ARG A 239 34.09 -11.45 -0.76
C ARG A 239 35.47 -11.58 -0.07
N ALA A 240 35.58 -12.52 0.88
CA ALA A 240 36.86 -12.82 1.56
C ALA A 240 37.92 -13.28 0.57
N SER A 241 37.58 -14.17 -0.38
CA SER A 241 38.57 -14.63 -1.39
C SER A 241 39.03 -13.51 -2.34
N LYS A 242 38.25 -12.41 -2.46
CA LYS A 242 38.60 -11.22 -3.26
C LYS A 242 39.19 -10.09 -2.43
N GLY A 243 39.50 -10.29 -1.14
CA GLY A 243 39.99 -9.24 -0.24
C GLY A 243 39.00 -8.10 0.01
N GLN A 244 37.69 -8.32 -0.23
CA GLN A 244 36.64 -7.32 -0.05
C GLN A 244 36.11 -7.35 1.38
N LYS A 245 35.67 -6.18 1.88
CA LYS A 245 34.97 -6.08 3.18
C LYS A 245 33.75 -6.98 3.22
N LEU A 246 33.60 -7.77 4.27
CA LEU A 246 32.43 -8.63 4.48
C LEU A 246 31.14 -7.82 4.58
N LEU A 247 30.01 -8.45 4.23
CA LEU A 247 28.69 -7.87 4.46
C LEU A 247 28.49 -7.65 5.95
N PRO A 248 27.91 -6.50 6.36
CA PRO A 248 27.69 -6.22 7.76
C PRO A 248 26.65 -7.18 8.34
N GLU A 249 26.79 -7.54 9.61
CA GLU A 249 25.80 -8.28 10.38
C GLU A 249 24.56 -7.43 10.62
N LYS A 250 23.70 -7.39 9.63
CA LYS A 250 22.38 -6.71 9.70
C LYS A 250 21.27 -7.75 9.77
N TYR A 251 20.10 -7.28 10.23
CA TYR A 251 18.86 -8.07 10.26
C TYR A 251 18.93 -9.36 11.08
N VAL A 252 19.92 -9.47 11.99
CA VAL A 252 20.05 -10.61 12.89
C VAL A 252 18.83 -10.66 13.80
N ARG A 253 18.09 -11.76 13.74
CA ARG A 253 17.01 -12.03 14.67
C ARG A 253 17.54 -12.83 15.85
N THR A 254 17.01 -12.57 17.05
CA THR A 254 17.33 -13.35 18.24
C THR A 254 17.03 -14.82 17.99
N LYS A 255 15.88 -15.12 17.34
CA LYS A 255 15.44 -16.47 16.99
C LYS A 255 14.67 -16.46 15.67
N ILE A 256 14.94 -17.42 14.78
CA ILE A 256 14.06 -17.78 13.67
C ILE A 256 13.07 -18.78 14.24
N LEU A 257 11.78 -18.48 14.10
CA LEU A 257 10.72 -19.27 14.71
C LEU A 257 10.49 -20.58 13.92
N ASN A 258 10.02 -21.60 14.60
CA ASN A 258 9.56 -22.83 13.96
C ASN A 258 8.25 -22.54 13.21
N SER A 259 8.13 -23.01 11.97
CA SER A 259 6.99 -22.71 11.09
C SER A 259 5.68 -23.27 11.64
N LYS A 260 5.66 -24.52 12.15
CA LYS A 260 4.48 -25.16 12.70
C LYS A 260 3.92 -24.41 13.90
N THR A 261 4.77 -24.12 14.89
CA THR A 261 4.35 -23.39 16.10
C THR A 261 3.84 -21.99 15.76
N THR A 262 4.52 -21.30 14.82
CA THR A 262 4.12 -19.94 14.42
C THR A 262 2.76 -19.93 13.72
N ILE A 263 2.48 -20.91 12.87
CA ILE A 263 1.18 -21.04 12.19
C ILE A 263 0.07 -21.37 13.21
N LEU A 264 0.35 -22.23 14.19
CA LEU A 264 -0.59 -22.54 15.27
C LEU A 264 -0.92 -21.32 16.14
N ASP A 265 0.08 -20.50 16.44
CA ASP A 265 -0.12 -19.25 17.17
C ASP A 265 -1.05 -18.30 16.40
N GLU A 266 -0.84 -18.16 15.06
CA GLU A 266 -1.70 -17.34 14.21
C GLU A 266 -3.13 -17.89 14.14
N LEU A 267 -3.31 -19.20 13.92
CA LEU A 267 -4.63 -19.82 13.90
C LEU A 267 -5.38 -19.65 15.22
N THR A 268 -4.67 -19.80 16.35
CA THR A 268 -5.25 -19.60 17.68
C THR A 268 -5.67 -18.14 17.89
N HIS A 269 -4.82 -17.21 17.49
CA HIS A 269 -5.15 -15.78 17.57
C HIS A 269 -6.40 -15.45 16.74
N VAL A 270 -6.45 -15.93 15.50
CA VAL A 270 -7.58 -15.69 14.59
C VAL A 270 -8.87 -16.32 15.11
N LEU A 271 -8.81 -17.53 15.69
CA LEU A 271 -9.98 -18.16 16.31
C LEU A 271 -10.57 -17.34 17.45
N VAL A 272 -9.72 -16.77 18.31
CA VAL A 272 -10.17 -15.87 19.40
C VAL A 272 -10.90 -14.66 18.84
N ASP A 273 -10.37 -14.05 17.77
CA ASP A 273 -11.02 -12.92 17.11
C ASP A 273 -12.36 -13.31 16.47
N ILE A 274 -12.44 -14.46 15.80
CA ILE A 274 -13.69 -14.99 15.21
C ILE A 274 -14.76 -15.15 16.29
N GLU A 275 -14.43 -15.81 17.40
CA GLU A 275 -15.36 -16.03 18.49
C GLU A 275 -15.83 -14.71 19.14
N LEU A 276 -14.89 -13.76 19.32
CA LEU A 276 -15.20 -12.45 19.86
C LEU A 276 -16.17 -11.67 18.96
N ILE A 277 -15.90 -11.64 17.65
CA ILE A 277 -16.74 -10.93 16.68
C ILE A 277 -18.12 -11.60 16.60
N GLN A 278 -18.18 -12.92 16.43
CA GLN A 278 -19.45 -13.64 16.30
C GLN A 278 -20.33 -13.52 17.54
N LYS A 279 -19.72 -13.52 18.74
CA LYS A 279 -20.44 -13.33 20.01
C LYS A 279 -21.04 -11.93 20.15
N ASN A 280 -20.35 -10.91 19.66
CA ASN A 280 -20.73 -9.50 19.85
C ASN A 280 -21.49 -8.92 18.64
N ALA A 281 -21.62 -9.66 17.57
CA ALA A 281 -22.12 -9.17 16.28
C ALA A 281 -23.61 -9.46 16.06
N ILE A 282 -24.43 -9.30 17.09
CA ILE A 282 -25.88 -9.58 17.03
C ILE A 282 -26.57 -8.77 15.92
N ASP A 283 -26.00 -7.61 15.52
CA ASP A 283 -26.60 -6.67 14.56
C ASP A 283 -25.68 -6.26 13.39
N ILE A 284 -24.59 -7.00 13.09
CA ILE A 284 -23.77 -6.66 11.91
C ILE A 284 -24.55 -6.93 10.64
N VAL A 285 -25.03 -5.88 10.02
CA VAL A 285 -25.61 -5.93 8.67
C VAL A 285 -24.49 -6.31 7.69
N ARG A 286 -24.64 -7.47 7.03
CA ARG A 286 -23.70 -7.92 5.99
C ARG A 286 -23.82 -7.01 4.78
N ALA A 287 -22.97 -6.00 4.69
CA ALA A 287 -22.90 -5.17 3.50
C ALA A 287 -22.17 -5.90 2.37
N GLU A 288 -22.56 -5.59 1.15
CA GLU A 288 -21.94 -6.09 -0.07
C GLU A 288 -20.49 -5.60 -0.16
N LEU A 289 -19.56 -6.50 -0.47
CA LEU A 289 -18.14 -6.23 -0.68
C LEU A 289 -17.74 -6.82 -2.03
N ASP A 290 -17.48 -5.95 -2.99
CA ASP A 290 -17.00 -6.30 -4.33
C ASP A 290 -15.47 -6.14 -4.35
N PHE A 291 -14.74 -7.23 -4.25
CA PHE A 291 -13.29 -7.24 -4.45
C PHE A 291 -12.94 -7.76 -5.83
N ILE A 292 -12.18 -6.98 -6.59
CA ILE A 292 -11.78 -7.32 -7.95
C ILE A 292 -10.23 -7.39 -7.97
N PRO A 293 -9.62 -8.58 -8.17
CA PRO A 293 -8.17 -8.78 -8.16
C PRO A 293 -7.53 -8.30 -9.46
N ARG A 294 -7.76 -7.05 -9.81
CA ARG A 294 -7.26 -6.39 -11.02
C ARG A 294 -6.91 -4.92 -10.75
N SER A 295 -6.23 -4.30 -11.72
CA SER A 295 -5.78 -2.92 -11.61
C SER A 295 -6.95 -1.93 -11.76
N ALA A 296 -7.03 -0.97 -10.82
CA ALA A 296 -7.98 0.14 -10.89
C ALA A 296 -7.90 0.94 -12.20
N LEU A 297 -6.74 1.00 -12.85
CA LEU A 297 -6.56 1.68 -14.14
C LEU A 297 -7.49 1.15 -15.25
N TYR A 298 -7.82 -0.13 -15.21
CA TYR A 298 -8.64 -0.78 -16.23
C TYR A 298 -10.06 -1.10 -15.73
N GLU A 299 -10.28 -1.13 -14.44
CA GLU A 299 -11.60 -1.45 -13.87
C GLU A 299 -12.46 -0.20 -13.61
N LEU A 300 -11.85 0.91 -13.15
CA LEU A 300 -12.58 2.16 -12.91
C LEU A 300 -13.34 2.69 -14.13
N PRO A 301 -12.78 2.67 -15.35
CA PRO A 301 -13.49 3.11 -16.55
C PRO A 301 -14.77 2.34 -16.84
N LEU A 302 -14.93 1.12 -16.30
CA LEU A 302 -16.09 0.24 -16.48
C LEU A 302 -17.19 0.46 -15.40
N VAL A 303 -16.85 1.15 -14.30
CA VAL A 303 -17.82 1.44 -13.22
C VAL A 303 -18.87 2.44 -13.69
N GLU A 304 -20.11 2.26 -13.27
CA GLU A 304 -21.20 3.17 -13.55
C GLU A 304 -20.94 4.58 -13.01
N LYS A 305 -21.37 5.58 -13.77
CA LYS A 305 -21.33 6.98 -13.37
C LYS A 305 -22.19 7.23 -12.13
N ASP A 306 -21.75 8.17 -11.26
CA ASP A 306 -22.53 8.66 -10.12
C ASP A 306 -22.98 7.54 -9.14
N ARG A 307 -22.16 6.52 -8.95
CA ARG A 307 -22.43 5.38 -8.05
C ARG A 307 -21.96 5.61 -6.61
N LEU A 308 -20.79 6.26 -6.42
CA LEU A 308 -20.08 6.27 -5.16
C LEU A 308 -20.46 7.46 -4.27
N LYS A 309 -20.67 7.19 -2.98
CA LYS A 309 -20.73 8.20 -1.91
C LYS A 309 -19.36 8.77 -1.59
N GLY A 310 -18.31 7.98 -1.78
CA GLY A 310 -16.93 8.46 -1.61
C GLY A 310 -15.87 7.39 -1.80
N VAL A 311 -14.64 7.84 -1.57
CA VAL A 311 -13.40 7.04 -1.74
C VAL A 311 -12.50 7.28 -0.54
N ILE A 312 -11.94 6.22 0.02
CA ILE A 312 -10.89 6.27 1.06
C ILE A 312 -9.78 5.33 0.64
N THR A 313 -8.60 5.86 0.38
CA THR A 313 -7.50 5.06 -0.17
C THR A 313 -6.11 5.59 0.15
N SER A 314 -5.12 4.72 0.04
CA SER A 314 -3.70 5.04 0.05
C SER A 314 -3.04 4.35 -1.15
N PRO A 315 -2.79 5.07 -2.27
CA PRO A 315 -2.13 4.48 -3.42
C PRO A 315 -0.70 4.05 -3.08
N PRO A 316 -0.08 3.16 -3.84
CA PRO A 316 1.36 2.99 -3.79
C PRO A 316 2.06 4.35 -3.88
N TYR A 317 3.04 4.63 -3.00
CA TYR A 317 3.66 5.95 -2.94
C TYR A 317 4.76 6.10 -4.00
N CYS A 318 4.98 7.32 -4.47
CA CYS A 318 6.04 7.68 -5.40
C CYS A 318 7.44 7.64 -4.73
N ASN A 319 7.76 6.54 -4.02
CA ASN A 319 8.93 6.42 -3.15
C ASN A 319 9.89 5.29 -3.52
N ARG A 320 9.73 4.71 -4.72
CA ARG A 320 10.52 3.58 -5.26
C ARG A 320 10.29 2.27 -4.50
N TYR A 321 9.18 2.14 -3.79
CA TYR A 321 8.87 0.93 -3.05
C TYR A 321 8.42 -0.20 -3.99
N ASP A 322 9.15 -1.31 -3.98
CA ASP A 322 8.80 -2.49 -4.79
C ASP A 322 8.05 -3.51 -3.94
N TYR A 323 6.73 -3.49 -4.04
CA TYR A 323 5.84 -4.42 -3.34
C TYR A 323 6.16 -5.87 -3.67
N THR A 324 6.49 -6.16 -4.93
CA THR A 324 6.78 -7.53 -5.38
C THR A 324 8.07 -8.08 -4.78
N ARG A 325 9.03 -7.23 -4.44
CA ARG A 325 10.24 -7.63 -3.70
C ARG A 325 9.99 -7.77 -2.21
N THR A 326 9.22 -6.85 -1.63
CA THR A 326 8.92 -6.87 -0.19
C THR A 326 8.09 -8.08 0.19
N TYR A 327 7.13 -8.46 -0.66
CA TYR A 327 6.23 -9.58 -0.45
C TYR A 327 6.61 -10.82 -1.27
N ALA A 328 7.89 -10.94 -1.67
CA ALA A 328 8.34 -12.02 -2.54
C ALA A 328 8.15 -13.42 -1.91
N LEU A 329 8.28 -13.56 -0.59
CA LEU A 329 8.05 -14.85 0.10
C LEU A 329 6.59 -15.28 -0.05
N GLU A 330 5.67 -14.36 0.20
CA GLU A 330 4.24 -14.60 0.13
C GLU A 330 3.79 -14.89 -1.31
N LEU A 331 4.26 -14.08 -2.27
CA LEU A 331 3.93 -14.27 -3.69
C LEU A 331 4.38 -15.63 -4.20
N VAL A 332 5.59 -16.02 -3.85
CA VAL A 332 6.13 -17.33 -4.26
C VAL A 332 5.40 -18.48 -3.57
N TYR A 333 5.07 -18.34 -2.28
CA TYR A 333 4.27 -19.32 -1.56
C TYR A 333 2.87 -19.49 -2.18
N LEU A 334 2.31 -18.42 -2.73
CA LEU A 334 1.04 -18.44 -3.47
C LEU A 334 1.19 -18.92 -4.93
N GLY A 335 2.34 -19.48 -5.29
CA GLY A 335 2.58 -20.15 -6.56
C GLY A 335 3.11 -19.26 -7.71
N LEU A 336 3.45 -17.99 -7.44
CA LEU A 336 3.97 -17.13 -8.49
C LEU A 336 5.46 -17.37 -8.75
N GLY A 337 5.81 -17.61 -10.00
CA GLY A 337 7.19 -17.69 -10.49
C GLY A 337 7.77 -16.31 -10.81
N GLU A 338 9.04 -16.32 -11.27
CA GLU A 338 9.78 -15.09 -11.56
C GLU A 338 9.14 -14.23 -12.65
N ASN A 339 8.57 -14.87 -13.67
CA ASN A 339 7.94 -14.19 -14.82
C ASN A 339 6.58 -13.58 -14.43
N GLU A 340 5.78 -14.30 -13.67
CA GLU A 340 4.49 -13.81 -13.15
C GLU A 340 4.70 -12.60 -12.25
N ILE A 341 5.70 -12.64 -11.37
CA ILE A 341 6.06 -11.51 -10.48
C ILE A 341 6.54 -10.30 -11.30
N LYS A 342 7.36 -10.51 -12.35
CA LYS A 342 7.76 -9.43 -13.25
C LYS A 342 6.57 -8.82 -14.00
N LYS A 343 5.64 -9.65 -14.47
CA LYS A 343 4.39 -9.20 -15.12
C LYS A 343 3.50 -8.44 -14.15
N MET A 344 3.29 -8.99 -12.94
CA MET A 344 2.51 -8.34 -11.88
C MET A 344 3.04 -6.96 -11.53
N ARG A 345 4.38 -6.79 -11.43
CA ARG A 345 5.00 -5.47 -11.17
C ARG A 345 4.58 -4.43 -12.21
N GLN A 346 4.36 -4.80 -13.45
CA GLN A 346 3.88 -3.87 -14.48
C GLN A 346 2.38 -3.56 -14.33
N GLY A 347 1.60 -4.41 -13.69
CA GLY A 347 0.19 -4.16 -13.37
C GLY A 347 -0.03 -3.22 -12.18
N LEU A 348 0.97 -3.07 -11.30
CA LEU A 348 0.94 -2.11 -10.19
C LEU A 348 1.03 -0.67 -10.69
N LEU A 349 0.54 0.29 -9.89
CA LEU A 349 0.81 1.71 -10.12
C LEU A 349 2.33 1.95 -10.23
N SER A 350 2.75 2.86 -11.11
CA SER A 350 4.17 3.14 -11.38
C SER A 350 4.87 3.79 -10.19
N CYS A 351 5.21 2.98 -9.19
CA CYS A 351 5.90 3.40 -7.95
C CYS A 351 7.35 2.92 -7.87
N THR A 352 7.85 2.15 -8.85
CA THR A 352 9.23 1.65 -8.89
C THR A 352 9.97 2.10 -10.14
N VAL A 353 11.30 2.18 -10.05
CA VAL A 353 12.16 2.54 -11.21
C VAL A 353 12.14 1.50 -12.33
N GLU A 354 11.57 0.33 -12.10
CA GLU A 354 11.43 -0.74 -13.08
C GLU A 354 10.09 -0.69 -13.84
N SER A 355 9.16 0.19 -13.42
CA SER A 355 7.88 0.40 -14.11
C SER A 355 8.11 0.92 -15.52
N LYS A 356 7.31 0.39 -16.47
CA LYS A 356 7.28 0.84 -17.87
C LYS A 356 6.12 1.81 -18.05
N SER A 357 6.17 2.60 -19.12
CA SER A 357 5.01 3.42 -19.52
C SER A 357 3.83 2.51 -19.87
N LYS A 358 2.63 2.91 -19.45
CA LYS A 358 1.35 2.22 -19.74
C LYS A 358 0.46 3.05 -20.67
N ILE A 359 0.97 4.14 -21.23
CA ILE A 359 0.15 5.07 -22.01
C ILE A 359 -0.44 4.40 -23.25
N ASP A 360 0.35 3.63 -23.96
CA ASP A 360 -0.14 2.93 -25.16
C ASP A 360 -1.18 1.87 -24.78
N ASP A 361 -0.92 1.09 -23.73
CA ASP A 361 -1.86 0.10 -23.22
C ASP A 361 -3.18 0.75 -22.77
N LEU A 362 -3.12 1.90 -22.10
CA LEU A 362 -4.31 2.67 -21.67
C LEU A 362 -5.07 3.21 -22.89
N LYS A 363 -4.37 3.75 -23.88
CA LYS A 363 -4.98 4.24 -25.11
C LYS A 363 -5.74 3.13 -25.85
N ASP A 364 -5.11 1.98 -26.02
CA ASP A 364 -5.72 0.81 -26.65
C ASP A 364 -6.93 0.32 -25.86
N PHE A 365 -6.81 0.27 -24.53
CA PHE A 365 -7.90 -0.11 -23.65
C PHE A 365 -9.11 0.85 -23.76
N TYR A 366 -8.89 2.16 -23.64
CA TYR A 366 -9.97 3.15 -23.77
C TYR A 366 -10.62 3.10 -25.17
N SER A 367 -9.83 2.86 -26.21
CA SER A 367 -10.35 2.65 -27.57
C SER A 367 -11.22 1.40 -27.63
N SER A 368 -10.79 0.30 -27.01
CA SER A 368 -11.53 -0.99 -27.01
C SER A 368 -12.90 -0.90 -26.33
N ILE A 369 -13.05 0.02 -25.37
CA ILE A 369 -14.33 0.28 -24.68
C ILE A 369 -15.11 1.46 -25.30
N GLY A 370 -14.68 1.95 -26.47
CA GLY A 370 -15.37 3.07 -27.18
C GLY A 370 -15.23 4.43 -26.49
N GLN A 371 -14.13 4.67 -25.75
CA GLN A 371 -13.91 5.87 -24.94
C GLN A 371 -12.61 6.62 -25.31
N SER A 372 -12.23 6.60 -26.59
CA SER A 372 -11.02 7.28 -27.06
C SER A 372 -11.00 8.77 -26.75
N GLU A 373 -12.11 9.46 -26.92
CA GLU A 373 -12.24 10.91 -26.61
C GLU A 373 -11.97 11.18 -25.12
N ARG A 374 -12.42 10.29 -24.23
CA ARG A 374 -12.19 10.41 -22.79
C ARG A 374 -10.70 10.25 -22.47
N PHE A 375 -10.03 9.28 -23.12
CA PHE A 375 -8.58 9.15 -23.01
C PHE A 375 -7.88 10.43 -23.43
N ASP A 376 -8.21 10.98 -24.61
CA ASP A 376 -7.58 12.17 -25.16
C ASP A 376 -7.77 13.38 -24.24
N CYS A 377 -8.98 13.57 -23.69
CA CYS A 377 -9.28 14.62 -22.73
C CYS A 377 -8.40 14.51 -21.47
N ILE A 378 -8.32 13.33 -20.87
CA ILE A 378 -7.49 13.08 -19.67
C ILE A 378 -6.01 13.32 -19.99
N TYR A 379 -5.53 12.76 -21.10
CA TYR A 379 -4.12 12.86 -21.48
C TYR A 379 -3.69 14.30 -21.82
N THR A 380 -4.56 15.07 -22.48
CA THR A 380 -4.36 16.49 -22.73
C THR A 380 -4.25 17.28 -21.42
N THR A 381 -5.16 17.04 -20.46
CA THR A 381 -5.12 17.67 -19.14
C THR A 381 -3.78 17.41 -18.43
N ILE A 382 -3.26 16.19 -18.52
CA ILE A 382 -1.95 15.84 -17.94
C ILE A 382 -0.82 16.65 -18.61
N ARG A 383 -0.83 16.74 -19.93
CA ARG A 383 0.21 17.45 -20.71
C ARG A 383 0.20 18.94 -20.49
N GLU A 384 -0.94 19.54 -20.24
CA GLU A 384 -1.12 20.97 -19.99
C GLU A 384 -0.84 21.39 -18.55
N ASN A 385 -0.67 20.44 -17.61
CA ASN A 385 -0.39 20.76 -16.22
C ASN A 385 1.02 21.33 -16.05
N LYS A 386 1.10 22.64 -15.83
CA LYS A 386 2.38 23.38 -15.75
C LYS A 386 3.28 22.92 -14.61
N VAL A 387 2.69 22.59 -13.45
CA VAL A 387 3.45 22.12 -12.29
C VAL A 387 4.08 20.76 -12.58
N PHE A 388 3.32 19.87 -13.20
CA PHE A 388 3.85 18.55 -13.60
C PHE A 388 4.97 18.71 -14.63
N SER A 389 4.81 19.57 -15.63
CA SER A 389 5.83 19.88 -16.62
C SER A 389 7.11 20.44 -15.98
N GLU A 390 6.99 21.34 -14.99
CA GLU A 390 8.13 21.89 -14.24
C GLU A 390 8.84 20.78 -13.44
N VAL A 391 8.10 19.91 -12.73
CA VAL A 391 8.69 18.77 -12.00
C VAL A 391 9.47 17.86 -12.94
N MET A 392 8.92 17.54 -14.11
CA MET A 392 9.58 16.67 -15.09
C MET A 392 10.83 17.32 -15.67
N ALA A 393 10.78 18.62 -16.01
CA ALA A 393 11.93 19.38 -16.49
C ALA A 393 13.05 19.45 -15.43
N ALA A 394 12.68 19.67 -14.16
CA ALA A 394 13.63 19.67 -13.05
C ALA A 394 14.33 18.32 -12.89
N LEU A 395 13.60 17.21 -12.95
CA LEU A 395 14.19 15.86 -12.85
C LEU A 395 15.11 15.53 -14.03
N VAL A 396 14.77 15.95 -15.25
CA VAL A 396 15.66 15.82 -16.43
C VAL A 396 16.95 16.57 -16.20
N LYS A 397 16.86 17.83 -15.78
CA LYS A 397 18.03 18.67 -15.50
C LYS A 397 18.91 18.08 -14.38
N ARG A 398 18.31 17.51 -13.33
CA ARG A 398 19.03 16.80 -12.27
C ARG A 398 19.73 15.53 -12.78
N LYS A 399 19.11 14.79 -13.70
CA LYS A 399 19.76 13.66 -14.36
C LYS A 399 20.99 14.11 -15.13
N ASP A 400 20.85 15.14 -15.96
CA ASP A 400 21.93 15.67 -16.80
C ASP A 400 23.10 16.21 -15.96
N ASN A 401 22.81 16.74 -14.77
CA ASN A 401 23.81 17.18 -13.79
C ASN A 401 24.39 16.03 -12.94
N GLY A 402 24.00 14.76 -13.17
CA GLY A 402 24.48 13.61 -12.42
C GLY A 402 23.95 13.50 -10.99
N ASP A 403 22.88 14.20 -10.65
CA ASP A 403 22.28 14.24 -9.30
C ASP A 403 21.34 13.07 -8.98
N LEU A 404 20.85 12.36 -10.01
CA LEU A 404 19.99 11.22 -9.82
C LEU A 404 20.82 9.92 -9.68
N ASN A 405 20.57 9.18 -8.63
CA ASN A 405 21.21 7.89 -8.40
C ASN A 405 20.60 6.73 -9.23
N ASN A 406 19.54 6.99 -9.97
CA ASN A 406 18.90 6.05 -10.90
C ASN A 406 18.09 6.81 -11.95
N ASN A 407 18.41 6.59 -13.22
CA ASN A 407 17.74 7.26 -14.35
C ASN A 407 16.27 6.84 -14.53
N GLY A 408 15.85 5.70 -13.98
CA GLY A 408 14.46 5.25 -14.00
C GLY A 408 13.52 6.10 -13.12
N ILE A 409 14.05 7.01 -12.29
CA ILE A 409 13.24 7.91 -11.44
C ILE A 409 12.33 8.79 -12.31
N ILE A 410 12.84 9.34 -13.41
CA ILE A 410 12.06 10.21 -14.30
C ILE A 410 10.84 9.46 -14.82
N ARG A 411 11.05 8.30 -15.45
CA ARG A 411 9.96 7.48 -15.98
C ARG A 411 8.97 7.02 -14.89
N MET A 412 9.48 6.70 -13.70
CA MET A 412 8.64 6.33 -12.56
C MET A 412 7.73 7.49 -12.13
N VAL A 413 8.26 8.71 -11.96
CA VAL A 413 7.49 9.89 -11.55
C VAL A 413 6.48 10.26 -12.65
N GLU A 414 6.89 10.25 -13.92
CA GLU A 414 6.01 10.49 -15.05
C GLU A 414 4.85 9.49 -15.07
N GLY A 415 5.14 8.19 -15.03
CA GLY A 415 4.11 7.14 -15.02
C GLY A 415 3.20 7.24 -13.81
N TYR A 416 3.76 7.52 -12.63
CA TYR A 416 3.00 7.64 -11.38
C TYR A 416 1.89 8.71 -11.46
N PHE A 417 2.24 9.93 -11.83
CA PHE A 417 1.26 11.00 -11.91
C PHE A 417 0.32 10.86 -13.10
N THR A 418 0.81 10.34 -14.22
CA THR A 418 -0.03 10.03 -15.38
C THR A 418 -1.11 9.01 -15.01
N GLU A 419 -0.74 7.90 -14.41
CA GLU A 419 -1.67 6.85 -14.00
C GLU A 419 -2.65 7.33 -12.92
N LEU A 420 -2.18 8.09 -11.93
CA LEU A 420 -3.06 8.70 -10.93
C LEU A 420 -4.05 9.71 -11.54
N ALA A 421 -3.64 10.48 -12.53
CA ALA A 421 -4.53 11.43 -13.19
C ALA A 421 -5.69 10.70 -13.92
N PHE A 422 -5.42 9.56 -14.57
CA PHE A 422 -6.48 8.70 -15.11
C PHE A 422 -7.43 8.21 -14.00
N ILE A 423 -6.88 7.79 -12.87
CA ILE A 423 -7.69 7.37 -11.71
C ILE A 423 -8.52 8.54 -11.19
N TYR A 424 -7.97 9.74 -11.03
CA TYR A 424 -8.72 10.91 -10.54
C TYR A 424 -9.86 11.31 -11.46
N ALA A 425 -9.63 11.31 -12.77
CA ALA A 425 -10.66 11.59 -13.77
C ALA A 425 -11.82 10.58 -13.69
N GLU A 426 -11.51 9.29 -13.60
CA GLU A 426 -12.53 8.25 -13.47
C GLU A 426 -13.24 8.30 -12.11
N LEU A 427 -12.53 8.59 -11.02
CA LEU A 427 -13.15 8.81 -9.72
C LEU A 427 -14.13 9.97 -9.74
N TYR A 428 -13.80 11.07 -10.43
CA TYR A 428 -14.74 12.17 -10.61
C TYR A 428 -16.03 11.71 -11.32
N ARG A 429 -15.88 10.89 -12.35
CA ARG A 429 -17.02 10.35 -13.09
C ARG A 429 -17.91 9.45 -12.26
N VAL A 430 -17.33 8.53 -11.47
CA VAL A 430 -18.07 7.51 -10.72
C VAL A 430 -18.61 8.00 -9.37
N CYS A 431 -18.07 9.08 -8.83
CA CYS A 431 -18.56 9.72 -7.61
C CYS A 431 -19.88 10.46 -7.88
N LYS A 432 -20.82 10.40 -6.93
CA LYS A 432 -22.04 11.21 -6.91
C LYS A 432 -21.75 12.68 -6.62
N PRO A 433 -22.59 13.63 -7.00
CA PRO A 433 -22.58 14.97 -6.41
C PRO A 433 -22.62 14.88 -4.86
N GLY A 434 -21.79 15.68 -4.18
CA GLY A 434 -21.60 15.63 -2.74
C GLY A 434 -20.69 14.51 -2.23
N ALA A 435 -20.13 13.69 -3.12
CA ALA A 435 -19.18 12.64 -2.72
C ALA A 435 -17.86 13.22 -2.22
N MET A 436 -17.23 12.52 -1.26
CA MET A 436 -15.93 12.87 -0.70
C MET A 436 -14.87 11.84 -1.09
N VAL A 437 -13.70 12.34 -1.50
CA VAL A 437 -12.55 11.51 -1.85
C VAL A 437 -11.40 11.85 -0.93
N ALA A 438 -10.85 10.86 -0.24
CA ALA A 438 -9.72 11.01 0.66
C ALA A 438 -8.53 10.14 0.23
N PHE A 439 -7.40 10.78 -0.04
CA PHE A 439 -6.13 10.14 -0.42
C PHE A 439 -5.07 10.34 0.65
N VAL A 440 -4.53 9.25 1.19
CA VAL A 440 -3.36 9.26 2.11
C VAL A 440 -2.09 9.16 1.28
N ASN A 441 -1.19 10.12 1.39
CA ASN A 441 0.06 10.13 0.62
C ASN A 441 1.19 10.88 1.33
N ASP A 442 2.42 10.71 0.82
CA ASP A 442 3.63 11.41 1.29
C ASP A 442 4.23 12.22 0.15
N ASN A 443 4.71 13.42 0.45
CA ASN A 443 5.60 14.15 -0.47
C ASN A 443 6.95 13.42 -0.57
N VAL A 444 7.62 13.57 -1.73
CA VAL A 444 8.89 12.90 -2.00
C VAL A 444 9.96 13.90 -2.47
N ARG A 445 11.23 13.44 -2.48
CA ARG A 445 12.35 14.26 -2.95
C ARG A 445 13.32 13.41 -3.74
N TYR A 446 13.73 13.88 -4.93
CA TYR A 446 14.71 13.23 -5.77
C TYR A 446 15.73 14.24 -6.31
N GLY A 447 17.02 13.92 -6.24
CA GLY A 447 18.08 14.79 -6.76
C GLY A 447 18.08 16.20 -6.20
N GLY A 448 17.55 16.41 -5.00
CA GLY A 448 17.40 17.74 -4.41
C GLY A 448 16.06 18.43 -4.69
N GLU A 449 15.22 17.86 -5.58
CA GLU A 449 13.91 18.43 -5.95
C GLU A 449 12.79 17.84 -5.08
N VAL A 450 12.05 18.70 -4.39
CA VAL A 450 10.83 18.31 -3.66
C VAL A 450 9.67 18.24 -4.64
N ILE A 451 8.97 17.12 -4.61
CA ILE A 451 7.75 16.89 -5.39
C ILE A 451 6.56 16.91 -4.42
N PRO A 452 5.70 17.93 -4.50
CA PRO A 452 4.54 18.09 -3.62
C PRO A 452 3.41 17.17 -4.10
N VAL A 453 3.50 15.90 -3.78
CA VAL A 453 2.54 14.86 -4.24
C VAL A 453 1.11 15.23 -3.84
N ASP A 454 0.92 15.73 -2.63
CA ASP A 454 -0.37 16.19 -2.10
C ASP A 454 -0.99 17.31 -2.96
N PHE A 455 -0.23 18.36 -3.23
CA PHE A 455 -0.73 19.51 -3.95
C PHE A 455 -0.80 19.27 -5.47
N LEU A 456 0.15 18.51 -6.03
CA LEU A 456 0.10 18.15 -7.44
C LEU A 456 -1.08 17.23 -7.76
N SER A 457 -1.37 16.25 -6.87
CA SER A 457 -2.56 15.41 -6.96
C SER A 457 -3.84 16.25 -6.88
N SER A 458 -3.88 17.22 -5.96
CA SER A 458 -5.00 18.16 -5.82
C SER A 458 -5.18 19.02 -7.05
N SER A 459 -4.08 19.44 -7.72
CA SER A 459 -4.13 20.19 -8.97
C SER A 459 -4.77 19.38 -10.10
N PHE A 460 -4.42 18.11 -10.24
CA PHE A 460 -5.08 17.23 -11.21
C PHE A 460 -6.55 17.01 -10.87
N ALA A 461 -6.85 16.71 -9.61
CA ALA A 461 -8.22 16.49 -9.16
C ALA A 461 -9.13 17.70 -9.47
N GLU A 462 -8.62 18.91 -9.22
CA GLU A 462 -9.32 20.17 -9.52
C GLU A 462 -9.55 20.36 -11.03
N GLN A 463 -8.55 20.02 -11.87
CA GLN A 463 -8.69 20.09 -13.33
C GLN A 463 -9.78 19.13 -13.86
N PHE A 464 -10.02 18.00 -13.17
CA PHE A 464 -11.10 17.08 -13.50
C PHE A 464 -12.46 17.45 -12.88
N GLY A 465 -12.53 18.50 -12.07
CA GLY A 465 -13.78 19.06 -11.55
C GLY A 465 -13.99 18.92 -10.04
N PHE A 466 -13.11 18.23 -9.31
CA PHE A 466 -13.18 18.18 -7.85
C PHE A 466 -12.89 19.57 -7.23
N LYS A 467 -13.48 19.81 -6.06
CA LYS A 467 -13.14 20.93 -5.19
C LYS A 467 -12.28 20.44 -4.04
N ILE A 468 -11.27 21.23 -3.68
CA ILE A 468 -10.42 20.93 -2.53
C ILE A 468 -11.17 21.30 -1.26
N LYS A 469 -11.45 20.32 -0.39
CA LYS A 469 -12.10 20.53 0.90
C LYS A 469 -11.08 20.89 1.97
N THR A 470 -10.07 20.04 2.15
CA THR A 470 -8.98 20.24 3.11
C THR A 470 -7.79 19.34 2.77
N ILE A 471 -6.63 19.71 3.24
CA ILE A 471 -5.40 18.91 3.14
C ILE A 471 -4.85 18.78 4.56
N TYR A 472 -5.12 17.65 5.19
CA TYR A 472 -4.62 17.36 6.55
C TYR A 472 -3.12 17.08 6.50
N ALA A 473 -2.31 17.92 7.15
CA ALA A 473 -0.90 17.67 7.37
C ALA A 473 -0.68 17.07 8.76
N LEU A 474 0.05 15.95 8.81
CA LEU A 474 0.39 15.33 10.08
C LEU A 474 1.49 16.11 10.79
N LYS A 475 1.39 16.23 12.13
CA LYS A 475 2.41 16.91 12.95
C LYS A 475 3.82 16.35 12.77
N GLN A 476 3.94 15.04 12.58
CA GLN A 476 5.22 14.38 12.35
C GLN A 476 5.56 14.33 10.85
N GLN A 477 6.47 15.18 10.44
CA GLN A 477 7.01 15.18 9.10
C GLN A 477 8.02 14.04 8.90
N LYS A 478 8.11 13.55 7.67
CA LYS A 478 9.05 12.51 7.27
C LYS A 478 10.32 13.15 6.69
N GLY A 479 11.49 12.68 7.10
CA GLY A 479 12.72 13.03 6.40
C GLY A 479 12.83 12.26 5.07
N ASN A 480 13.54 12.83 4.10
CA ASN A 480 13.90 12.13 2.86
C ASN A 480 14.75 10.88 3.14
N SER A 481 14.81 9.95 2.20
CA SER A 481 15.58 8.71 2.35
C SER A 481 17.08 9.00 2.52
N SER A 482 17.78 8.15 3.27
CA SER A 482 19.21 8.27 3.51
C SER A 482 20.06 8.30 2.24
N GLN A 483 19.59 7.68 1.15
CA GLN A 483 20.27 7.69 -0.15
C GLN A 483 20.32 9.07 -0.81
N GLN A 484 19.45 10.00 -0.39
CA GLN A 484 19.33 11.34 -0.95
C GLN A 484 19.99 12.42 -0.07
N MET A 485 20.50 12.05 1.11
CA MET A 485 20.99 13.03 2.08
C MET A 485 22.44 13.47 1.85
N ALA A 486 23.26 12.67 1.15
CA ALA A 486 24.69 12.91 1.06
C ALA A 486 25.07 14.26 0.45
N LYS A 487 24.40 14.68 -0.65
CA LYS A 487 24.67 15.95 -1.36
C LYS A 487 23.74 17.09 -0.92
N PHE A 488 22.46 16.79 -0.70
CA PHE A 488 21.42 17.80 -0.54
C PHE A 488 20.86 17.92 0.88
N GLY A 489 21.45 17.23 1.85
CA GLY A 489 21.02 17.26 3.23
C GLY A 489 19.62 16.66 3.46
N ARG A 490 19.11 16.84 4.67
CA ARG A 490 17.81 16.32 5.09
C ARG A 490 16.75 17.43 5.05
N VAL A 491 15.61 17.13 4.46
CA VAL A 491 14.44 18.01 4.41
C VAL A 491 13.24 17.31 5.01
N ALA A 492 12.45 18.03 5.79
CA ALA A 492 11.16 17.55 6.28
C ALA A 492 10.14 17.57 5.13
N LEU A 493 9.45 16.45 4.94
CA LEU A 493 8.44 16.29 3.89
C LEU A 493 7.07 16.11 4.54
N ARG A 494 6.06 16.82 4.02
CA ARG A 494 4.67 16.62 4.45
C ARG A 494 4.24 15.19 4.20
N LYS A 495 3.54 14.65 5.18
CA LYS A 495 2.70 13.46 5.07
C LYS A 495 1.29 13.90 5.40
N GLY A 496 0.33 13.48 4.61
CA GLY A 496 -1.01 13.99 4.80
C GLY A 496 -2.11 13.19 4.16
N ILE A 497 -3.32 13.74 4.28
CA ILE A 497 -4.53 13.24 3.65
C ILE A 497 -5.13 14.39 2.87
N THR A 498 -5.20 14.25 1.55
CA THR A 498 -5.91 15.20 0.70
C THR A 498 -7.38 14.81 0.63
N VAL A 499 -8.27 15.76 0.85
CA VAL A 499 -9.71 15.55 0.83
C VAL A 499 -10.34 16.46 -0.21
N TRP A 500 -11.04 15.85 -1.17
CA TRP A 500 -11.74 16.53 -2.25
C TRP A 500 -13.23 16.20 -2.22
N THR A 501 -14.05 17.06 -2.83
CA THR A 501 -15.48 16.86 -2.98
C THR A 501 -15.90 17.06 -4.43
N LYS A 502 -16.86 16.28 -4.89
CA LYS A 502 -17.59 16.54 -6.14
C LYS A 502 -18.83 17.37 -5.82
N GLU A 503 -18.95 18.57 -6.40
CA GLU A 503 -20.14 19.40 -6.30
C GLU A 503 -21.21 18.99 -7.30
#